data_629d337d2e17c11228792e12992a701f
#
_entry.id   629d337d2e17c11228792e12992a701f
#
_cell.length_a   1.000
_cell.length_b   1.000
_cell.length_c   1.000
_cell.angle_alpha   90.00
_cell.angle_beta   90.00
_cell.angle_gamma   90.00
#
_symmetry.space_group_name_H-M   'P 1'
#
loop_
_entity.id
_entity.type
_entity.pdbx_description
1 polymer ?
#
loop_
_entity_poly.entity_id
_entity_poly.type
_entity_poly.pdbx_seq_one_letter_code
_entity_poly.pdbx_strand_id
1 'polypeptide(L)'
;MGPTQAQQHLARSHAHEEDIPGTVNLQAQEGDDTALGQALFPVPADDPNDPLQWPNWKKTTILVLLSFYSFLGNSALLGPSVYIQIYSKEFGISPTTASNLISYPNLIYGFGSLLLVPAYLKFGRRPVMLVSMTMYVFGLLGASRAHSYGGLMAARLVHALGSGVCEALPVQLVNDIFFLHERGKRIGYYTIALCWGATGPLYAGYMLAGGYSWRLYFYVELAFAAALLVLSFIFVEETMYKRDTGQTSSNSSDKDVGEKMTAVERLESVPVVPPRKTFREQLKVWSGIDHSVSFFLTAGRSFTYFMVPSVLWVITSFGIYIGLGGLAFNYTFPIKIVAPPYNWSPENSGLIALGNIIGYGLAIPFTPTSDYLAARLTRKNNGIREAEMRLGVMLPAMVVGPIGLIVYGMVAQRNLHWIGYFAGVTMVDWASYFYFTFALAYSVDSYNANTSEMLIAMNLGKQAISFGMGFKLLDWILESGYANVIAGAFTVVLVLNNFALLLFMWKGKSIRRFFSQTWLARMHKKTIRAVETA
;
A
#
# COMPACT_ATOMS: atom_id res chain seq x y z
N MET A 1 -18.82 -9.65 45.74
CA MET A 1 -17.56 -8.93 45.42
C MET A 1 -17.22 -9.28 43.99
N GLY A 2 -17.50 -8.36 43.06
CA GLY A 2 -17.19 -8.56 41.64
C GLY A 2 -15.69 -8.41 41.38
N PRO A 3 -15.14 -9.05 40.31
CA PRO A 3 -13.73 -8.95 40.02
C PRO A 3 -13.38 -7.49 39.71
N THR A 4 -12.40 -7.00 40.44
CA THR A 4 -11.73 -5.72 40.22
C THR A 4 -11.37 -5.60 38.74
N GLN A 5 -11.99 -4.66 38.02
CA GLN A 5 -11.55 -4.26 36.69
C GLN A 5 -10.09 -3.81 36.86
N ALA A 6 -9.15 -4.61 36.35
CA ALA A 6 -7.79 -4.16 36.19
C ALA A 6 -7.89 -2.87 35.35
N GLN A 7 -7.53 -1.74 35.93
CA GLN A 7 -7.43 -0.47 35.22
C GLN A 7 -6.55 -0.72 34.01
N GLN A 8 -7.13 -0.63 32.81
CA GLN A 8 -6.37 -0.79 31.58
C GLN A 8 -5.35 0.36 31.58
N HIS A 9 -4.08 0.00 31.67
CA HIS A 9 -3.01 0.95 31.56
C HIS A 9 -3.07 1.57 30.17
N LEU A 10 -3.31 2.87 30.10
CA LEU A 10 -3.33 3.63 28.84
C LEU A 10 -1.90 4.11 28.54
N ALA A 11 -1.41 3.82 27.36
CA ALA A 11 -0.08 4.24 26.92
C ALA A 11 0.03 5.77 26.87
N ARG A 12 1.17 6.31 27.28
CA ARG A 12 1.47 7.77 27.33
C ARG A 12 2.75 8.07 26.60
N SER A 13 2.89 9.27 26.07
CA SER A 13 4.11 9.72 25.40
C SER A 13 4.18 11.24 25.25
N HIS A 14 5.42 11.76 25.24
CA HIS A 14 5.75 13.17 24.95
C HIS A 14 6.43 13.35 23.58
N ALA A 15 6.43 12.35 22.71
CA ALA A 15 7.04 12.43 21.38
C ALA A 15 6.36 13.50 20.51
N HIS A 16 7.16 14.21 19.71
CA HIS A 16 6.64 15.25 18.80
C HIS A 16 7.41 15.25 17.46
N GLU A 17 6.76 15.78 16.42
CA GLU A 17 7.39 16.00 15.12
C GLU A 17 8.05 17.38 15.11
N GLU A 18 9.29 17.44 14.61
CA GLU A 18 10.06 18.67 14.45
C GLU A 18 9.57 19.51 13.25
N ASP A 19 10.08 20.73 13.06
CA ASP A 19 9.74 21.62 11.95
C ASP A 19 9.98 21.02 10.56
N ILE A 20 10.87 20.02 10.46
CA ILE A 20 11.14 19.30 9.20
C ILE A 20 10.26 18.06 9.17
N PRO A 21 9.32 17.94 8.20
CA PRO A 21 8.46 16.77 8.07
C PRO A 21 9.26 15.45 8.05
N GLY A 22 8.83 14.46 8.84
CA GLY A 22 9.51 13.18 8.97
C GLY A 22 10.76 13.18 9.87
N THR A 23 11.01 14.26 10.60
CA THR A 23 11.99 14.33 11.71
C THR A 23 11.21 14.30 13.02
N VAL A 24 11.33 13.21 13.79
CA VAL A 24 10.55 13.01 15.01
C VAL A 24 11.48 12.90 16.20
N ASN A 25 11.22 13.70 17.24
CA ASN A 25 11.90 13.57 18.51
C ASN A 25 11.23 12.47 19.34
N LEU A 26 11.99 11.41 19.60
CA LEU A 26 11.56 10.22 20.35
C LEU A 26 12.33 10.07 21.67
N GLN A 27 12.94 11.15 22.19
CA GLN A 27 13.56 11.11 23.50
C GLN A 27 12.49 10.81 24.56
N ALA A 28 12.69 9.71 25.28
CA ALA A 28 11.81 9.34 26.38
C ALA A 28 11.96 10.31 27.54
N GLN A 29 10.83 10.68 28.11
CA GLN A 29 10.75 11.49 29.34
C GLN A 29 10.19 10.64 30.49
N GLU A 30 10.30 11.13 31.71
CA GLU A 30 9.75 10.47 32.88
C GLU A 30 8.20 10.39 32.74
N GLY A 31 7.66 9.19 32.88
CA GLY A 31 6.23 8.91 32.72
C GLY A 31 5.81 8.43 31.32
N ASP A 32 6.71 8.41 30.33
CA ASP A 32 6.44 7.81 29.02
C ASP A 32 6.45 6.27 29.06
N ASP A 33 5.53 5.64 28.35
CA ASP A 33 5.61 4.21 28.01
C ASP A 33 6.61 4.02 26.86
N THR A 34 7.78 3.45 27.16
CA THR A 34 8.85 3.32 26.18
C THR A 34 8.94 1.91 25.59
N ALA A 35 8.96 1.82 24.26
CA ALA A 35 9.32 0.61 23.54
C ALA A 35 10.71 0.79 22.91
N LEU A 36 11.64 -0.14 23.15
CA LEU A 36 13.03 -0.06 22.67
C LEU A 36 13.80 1.20 23.14
N GLY A 37 13.42 1.81 24.26
CA GLY A 37 14.02 3.03 24.79
C GLY A 37 13.68 4.29 24.00
N GLN A 38 12.54 4.30 23.31
CA GLN A 38 12.02 5.43 22.54
C GLN A 38 10.59 5.74 22.96
N ALA A 39 10.20 7.02 22.98
CA ALA A 39 8.84 7.44 23.24
C ALA A 39 7.88 6.98 22.13
N LEU A 40 6.61 6.78 22.47
CA LEU A 40 5.59 6.33 21.52
C LEU A 40 5.13 7.49 20.62
N PHE A 41 5.12 7.27 19.30
CA PHE A 41 4.58 8.23 18.32
C PHE A 41 3.69 7.50 17.29
N PRO A 42 2.50 8.03 16.92
CA PRO A 42 1.85 9.25 17.44
C PRO A 42 1.50 9.15 18.92
N VAL A 43 1.33 10.31 19.56
CA VAL A 43 0.94 10.37 20.99
C VAL A 43 -0.47 9.81 21.14
N PRO A 44 -0.68 8.75 21.93
CA PRO A 44 -2.01 8.19 22.14
C PRO A 44 -2.84 9.10 23.06
N ALA A 45 -4.16 9.18 22.79
CA ALA A 45 -5.10 9.88 23.67
C ALA A 45 -5.42 9.03 24.92
N ASP A 46 -5.76 9.68 26.04
CA ASP A 46 -6.25 9.00 27.26
C ASP A 46 -7.73 8.57 27.07
N ASP A 47 -7.99 7.79 26.02
CA ASP A 47 -9.30 7.24 25.64
C ASP A 47 -9.17 5.79 25.19
N PRO A 48 -9.87 4.83 25.83
CA PRO A 48 -9.85 3.42 25.42
C PRO A 48 -10.44 3.19 24.01
N ASN A 49 -11.09 4.19 23.42
CA ASN A 49 -11.61 4.15 22.06
C ASN A 49 -10.61 4.64 21.01
N ASP A 50 -9.43 5.20 21.42
CA ASP A 50 -8.35 5.50 20.47
C ASP A 50 -7.86 4.20 19.83
N PRO A 51 -7.83 4.11 18.50
CA PRO A 51 -7.31 2.93 17.78
C PRO A 51 -5.89 2.52 18.18
N LEU A 52 -5.03 3.46 18.64
CA LEU A 52 -3.70 3.16 19.17
C LEU A 52 -3.75 2.37 20.50
N GLN A 53 -4.84 2.47 21.26
CA GLN A 53 -5.04 1.76 22.53
C GLN A 53 -5.71 0.38 22.38
N TRP A 54 -6.13 0.01 21.15
CA TRP A 54 -6.79 -1.28 20.91
C TRP A 54 -5.85 -2.46 21.19
N PRO A 55 -6.39 -3.60 21.64
CA PRO A 55 -5.60 -4.79 21.91
C PRO A 55 -4.98 -5.36 20.60
N ASN A 56 -3.80 -5.95 20.71
CA ASN A 56 -3.02 -6.43 19.57
C ASN A 56 -3.76 -7.44 18.68
N TRP A 57 -4.58 -8.32 19.27
CA TRP A 57 -5.36 -9.27 18.48
C TRP A 57 -6.31 -8.58 17.51
N LYS A 58 -7.01 -7.51 17.95
CA LYS A 58 -7.92 -6.72 17.13
C LYS A 58 -7.19 -6.00 15.99
N LYS A 59 -6.08 -5.32 16.29
CA LYS A 59 -5.22 -4.68 15.29
C LYS A 59 -4.72 -5.68 14.26
N THR A 60 -4.29 -6.87 14.71
CA THR A 60 -3.80 -7.94 13.83
C THR A 60 -4.91 -8.49 12.95
N THR A 61 -6.12 -8.73 13.49
CA THR A 61 -7.28 -9.19 12.71
C THR A 61 -7.64 -8.18 11.61
N ILE A 62 -7.69 -6.90 11.92
CA ILE A 62 -7.94 -5.84 10.92
C ILE A 62 -6.87 -5.87 9.82
N LEU A 63 -5.59 -5.95 10.21
CA LEU A 63 -4.48 -6.02 9.26
C LEU A 63 -4.58 -7.25 8.34
N VAL A 64 -4.91 -8.43 8.90
CA VAL A 64 -5.06 -9.67 8.12
C VAL A 64 -6.21 -9.57 7.12
N LEU A 65 -7.38 -9.08 7.53
CA LEU A 65 -8.53 -8.94 6.64
C LEU A 65 -8.24 -7.96 5.48
N LEU A 66 -7.59 -6.84 5.78
CA LEU A 66 -7.21 -5.86 4.76
C LEU A 66 -6.09 -6.36 3.85
N SER A 67 -5.13 -7.11 4.40
CA SER A 67 -4.08 -7.77 3.61
C SER A 67 -4.68 -8.79 2.65
N PHE A 68 -5.68 -9.55 3.11
CA PHE A 68 -6.40 -10.49 2.25
C PHE A 68 -7.26 -9.77 1.19
N TYR A 69 -7.84 -8.61 1.50
CA TYR A 69 -8.49 -7.77 0.50
C TYR A 69 -7.52 -7.33 -0.61
N SER A 70 -6.32 -6.93 -0.23
CA SER A 70 -5.28 -6.53 -1.18
C SER A 70 -4.79 -7.71 -2.02
N PHE A 71 -4.66 -8.89 -1.42
CA PHE A 71 -4.36 -10.14 -2.12
C PHE A 71 -5.42 -10.44 -3.19
N LEU A 72 -6.70 -10.49 -2.82
CA LEU A 72 -7.78 -10.78 -3.76
C LEU A 72 -7.90 -9.71 -4.85
N GLY A 73 -7.79 -8.42 -4.50
CA GLY A 73 -7.86 -7.32 -5.47
C GLY A 73 -6.79 -7.45 -6.56
N ASN A 74 -5.55 -7.75 -6.18
CA ASN A 74 -4.45 -7.93 -7.13
C ASN A 74 -4.58 -9.25 -7.90
N SER A 75 -5.04 -10.32 -7.26
CA SER A 75 -5.31 -11.61 -7.88
C SER A 75 -6.35 -11.50 -8.99
N ALA A 76 -7.49 -10.86 -8.71
CA ALA A 76 -8.53 -10.66 -9.70
C ALA A 76 -8.09 -9.81 -10.91
N LEU A 77 -7.11 -8.90 -10.71
CA LEU A 77 -6.53 -8.13 -11.82
C LEU A 77 -5.67 -9.00 -12.74
N LEU A 78 -4.75 -9.79 -12.19
CA LEU A 78 -3.71 -10.49 -12.94
C LEU A 78 -4.08 -11.94 -13.33
N GLY A 79 -4.89 -12.63 -12.53
CA GLY A 79 -5.25 -14.03 -12.75
C GLY A 79 -5.77 -14.37 -14.16
N PRO A 80 -6.65 -13.56 -14.74
CA PRO A 80 -7.17 -13.78 -16.08
C PRO A 80 -6.15 -13.70 -17.21
N SER A 81 -4.87 -13.37 -16.95
CA SER A 81 -3.81 -13.35 -17.98
C SER A 81 -3.61 -14.70 -18.67
N VAL A 82 -3.83 -15.80 -17.97
CA VAL A 82 -3.76 -17.17 -18.52
C VAL A 82 -4.84 -17.42 -19.58
N TYR A 83 -5.96 -16.71 -19.49
CA TYR A 83 -7.12 -16.93 -20.38
C TYR A 83 -7.11 -16.06 -21.64
N ILE A 84 -6.08 -15.25 -21.90
CA ILE A 84 -6.01 -14.34 -23.07
C ILE A 84 -6.29 -15.08 -24.39
N GLN A 85 -5.68 -16.26 -24.59
CA GLN A 85 -5.87 -17.07 -25.78
C GLN A 85 -7.31 -17.63 -25.89
N ILE A 86 -7.92 -17.95 -24.75
CA ILE A 86 -9.30 -18.45 -24.68
C ILE A 86 -10.27 -17.33 -24.99
N TYR A 87 -10.07 -16.14 -24.42
CA TYR A 87 -10.88 -14.95 -24.73
C TYR A 87 -10.80 -14.57 -26.20
N SER A 88 -9.59 -14.66 -26.80
CA SER A 88 -9.39 -14.41 -28.23
C SER A 88 -10.23 -15.33 -29.09
N LYS A 89 -10.27 -16.64 -28.76
CA LYS A 89 -11.05 -17.63 -29.49
C LYS A 89 -12.56 -17.53 -29.22
N GLU A 90 -12.96 -17.38 -27.94
CA GLU A 90 -14.39 -17.37 -27.56
C GLU A 90 -15.10 -16.10 -28.07
N PHE A 91 -14.44 -14.93 -28.01
CA PHE A 91 -15.03 -13.66 -28.43
C PHE A 91 -14.69 -13.26 -29.89
N GLY A 92 -13.84 -14.03 -30.60
CA GLY A 92 -13.44 -13.71 -31.98
C GLY A 92 -12.63 -12.43 -32.11
N ILE A 93 -11.77 -12.11 -31.12
CA ILE A 93 -10.96 -10.90 -31.06
C ILE A 93 -9.46 -11.20 -31.14
N SER A 94 -8.64 -10.21 -31.46
CA SER A 94 -7.18 -10.39 -31.44
C SER A 94 -6.64 -10.62 -30.02
N PRO A 95 -5.52 -11.33 -29.85
CA PRO A 95 -4.87 -11.49 -28.53
C PRO A 95 -4.51 -10.15 -27.87
N THR A 96 -4.12 -9.14 -28.68
CA THR A 96 -3.85 -7.78 -28.22
C THR A 96 -5.12 -7.13 -27.65
N THR A 97 -6.27 -7.30 -28.32
CA THR A 97 -7.56 -6.82 -27.78
C THR A 97 -7.96 -7.58 -26.52
N ALA A 98 -7.70 -8.89 -26.45
CA ALA A 98 -7.95 -9.70 -25.25
C ALA A 98 -7.08 -9.27 -24.06
N SER A 99 -5.82 -8.88 -24.27
CA SER A 99 -4.93 -8.37 -23.21
C SER A 99 -5.42 -7.06 -22.59
N ASN A 100 -6.25 -6.29 -23.31
CA ASN A 100 -6.90 -5.09 -22.78
C ASN A 100 -7.82 -5.40 -21.59
N LEU A 101 -8.35 -6.63 -21.49
CA LEU A 101 -9.09 -7.08 -20.30
C LEU A 101 -8.26 -7.04 -19.03
N ILE A 102 -6.92 -6.97 -19.12
CA ILE A 102 -6.02 -6.85 -17.99
C ILE A 102 -5.51 -5.40 -17.85
N SER A 103 -5.11 -4.79 -18.97
CA SER A 103 -4.49 -3.47 -18.96
C SER A 103 -5.45 -2.35 -18.51
N TYR A 104 -6.69 -2.31 -19.03
CA TYR A 104 -7.67 -1.28 -18.64
C TYR A 104 -8.12 -1.41 -17.17
N PRO A 105 -8.48 -2.60 -16.65
CA PRO A 105 -8.78 -2.74 -15.22
C PRO A 105 -7.63 -2.31 -14.33
N ASN A 106 -6.39 -2.60 -14.70
CA ASN A 106 -5.22 -2.18 -13.94
C ASN A 106 -5.09 -0.63 -13.87
N LEU A 107 -5.37 0.06 -14.97
CA LEU A 107 -5.43 1.53 -14.99
C LEU A 107 -6.58 2.06 -14.11
N ILE A 108 -7.79 1.50 -14.25
CA ILE A 108 -8.97 1.91 -13.47
C ILE A 108 -8.80 1.65 -11.96
N TYR A 109 -8.08 0.62 -11.60
CA TYR A 109 -7.68 0.38 -10.21
C TYR A 109 -6.92 1.57 -9.60
N GLY A 110 -6.01 2.19 -10.35
CA GLY A 110 -5.35 3.44 -9.95
C GLY A 110 -6.34 4.60 -9.76
N PHE A 111 -7.29 4.78 -10.70
CA PHE A 111 -8.34 5.79 -10.59
C PHE A 111 -9.31 5.52 -9.43
N GLY A 112 -9.51 4.25 -9.04
CA GLY A 112 -10.29 3.90 -7.87
C GLY A 112 -9.77 4.57 -6.59
N SER A 113 -8.46 4.67 -6.42
CA SER A 113 -7.87 5.38 -5.28
C SER A 113 -8.17 6.88 -5.31
N LEU A 114 -8.21 7.52 -6.49
CA LEU A 114 -8.53 8.94 -6.65
C LEU A 114 -9.96 9.29 -6.19
N LEU A 115 -10.90 8.35 -6.32
CA LEU A 115 -12.29 8.52 -5.90
C LEU A 115 -12.52 8.05 -4.46
N LEU A 116 -12.03 6.87 -4.11
CA LEU A 116 -12.36 6.23 -2.83
C LEU A 116 -11.54 6.78 -1.65
N VAL A 117 -10.32 7.28 -1.89
CA VAL A 117 -9.48 7.82 -0.81
C VAL A 117 -10.04 9.15 -0.26
N PRO A 118 -10.38 10.16 -1.07
CA PRO A 118 -11.06 11.35 -0.55
C PRO A 118 -12.40 11.03 0.09
N ALA A 119 -13.10 9.99 -0.42
CA ALA A 119 -14.34 9.52 0.17
C ALA A 119 -14.13 8.98 1.59
N TYR A 120 -13.11 8.13 1.83
CA TYR A 120 -12.91 7.59 3.18
C TYR A 120 -12.39 8.64 4.18
N LEU A 121 -11.73 9.68 3.72
CA LEU A 121 -11.35 10.81 4.57
C LEU A 121 -12.59 11.60 5.03
N LYS A 122 -13.55 11.77 4.13
CA LYS A 122 -14.77 12.57 4.39
C LYS A 122 -15.87 11.79 5.10
N PHE A 123 -16.10 10.53 4.71
CA PHE A 123 -17.23 9.71 5.17
C PHE A 123 -16.83 8.65 6.20
N GLY A 124 -15.54 8.51 6.50
CA GLY A 124 -15.01 7.47 7.36
C GLY A 124 -14.41 6.29 6.58
N ARG A 125 -13.46 5.57 7.24
CA ARG A 125 -12.75 4.45 6.61
C ARG A 125 -13.67 3.25 6.41
N ARG A 126 -14.45 2.91 7.42
CA ARG A 126 -15.34 1.75 7.42
C ARG A 126 -16.44 1.80 6.34
N PRO A 127 -17.28 2.86 6.22
CA PRO A 127 -18.33 2.89 5.22
C PRO A 127 -17.79 2.79 3.79
N VAL A 128 -16.68 3.49 3.49
CA VAL A 128 -16.09 3.45 2.15
C VAL A 128 -15.46 2.09 1.86
N MET A 129 -14.82 1.46 2.83
CA MET A 129 -14.31 0.09 2.71
C MET A 129 -15.43 -0.90 2.35
N LEU A 130 -16.55 -0.85 3.05
CA LEU A 130 -17.68 -1.75 2.80
C LEU A 130 -18.31 -1.49 1.42
N VAL A 131 -18.45 -0.23 1.00
CA VAL A 131 -18.93 0.12 -0.34
C VAL A 131 -17.95 -0.39 -1.42
N SER A 132 -16.65 -0.20 -1.22
CA SER A 132 -15.62 -0.65 -2.17
C SER A 132 -15.60 -2.18 -2.31
N MET A 133 -15.67 -2.91 -1.20
CA MET A 133 -15.77 -4.37 -1.22
C MET A 133 -17.08 -4.85 -1.88
N THR A 134 -18.18 -4.15 -1.66
CA THR A 134 -19.47 -4.46 -2.30
C THR A 134 -19.38 -4.27 -3.82
N MET A 135 -18.80 -3.17 -4.29
CA MET A 135 -18.54 -2.95 -5.72
C MET A 135 -17.64 -4.03 -6.31
N TYR A 136 -16.60 -4.43 -5.57
CA TYR A 136 -15.71 -5.52 -5.96
C TYR A 136 -16.45 -6.85 -6.14
N VAL A 137 -17.30 -7.23 -5.17
CA VAL A 137 -18.15 -8.43 -5.23
C VAL A 137 -19.10 -8.41 -6.43
N PHE A 138 -19.81 -7.29 -6.67
CA PHE A 138 -20.72 -7.16 -7.81
C PHE A 138 -19.98 -7.19 -9.15
N GLY A 139 -18.79 -6.60 -9.24
CA GLY A 139 -17.95 -6.68 -10.42
C GLY A 139 -17.50 -8.11 -10.73
N LEU A 140 -17.10 -8.89 -9.71
CA LEU A 140 -16.76 -10.32 -9.87
C LEU A 140 -17.98 -11.17 -10.29
N LEU A 141 -19.15 -10.88 -9.71
CA LEU A 141 -20.41 -11.54 -10.10
C LEU A 141 -20.75 -11.24 -11.57
N GLY A 142 -20.62 -10.00 -12.01
CA GLY A 142 -20.79 -9.63 -13.41
C GLY A 142 -19.79 -10.34 -14.33
N ALA A 143 -18.51 -10.41 -13.94
CA ALA A 143 -17.48 -11.09 -14.71
C ALA A 143 -17.75 -12.61 -14.84
N SER A 144 -18.20 -13.26 -13.76
CA SER A 144 -18.54 -14.70 -13.77
C SER A 144 -19.73 -15.06 -14.69
N ARG A 145 -20.63 -14.09 -14.95
CA ARG A 145 -21.83 -14.23 -15.79
C ARG A 145 -21.68 -13.63 -17.19
N ALA A 146 -20.51 -13.08 -17.53
CA ALA A 146 -20.31 -12.42 -18.82
C ALA A 146 -20.35 -13.39 -20.00
N HIS A 147 -21.06 -12.99 -21.08
CA HIS A 147 -21.18 -13.73 -22.33
C HIS A 147 -20.61 -12.96 -23.54
N SER A 148 -20.13 -11.72 -23.32
CA SER A 148 -19.52 -10.88 -24.36
C SER A 148 -18.29 -10.20 -23.84
N TYR A 149 -17.38 -9.83 -24.76
CA TYR A 149 -16.20 -9.04 -24.43
C TYR A 149 -16.55 -7.73 -23.69
N GLY A 150 -17.54 -6.98 -24.20
CA GLY A 150 -17.96 -5.71 -23.59
C GLY A 150 -18.55 -5.90 -22.19
N GLY A 151 -19.36 -6.96 -21.98
CA GLY A 151 -19.89 -7.30 -20.66
C GLY A 151 -18.80 -7.69 -19.66
N LEU A 152 -17.84 -8.51 -20.11
CA LEU A 152 -16.69 -8.88 -19.28
C LEU A 152 -15.83 -7.66 -18.96
N MET A 153 -15.55 -6.80 -19.94
CA MET A 153 -14.78 -5.57 -19.73
C MET A 153 -15.47 -4.65 -18.70
N ALA A 154 -16.77 -4.39 -18.88
CA ALA A 154 -17.51 -3.54 -17.94
C ALA A 154 -17.47 -4.09 -16.51
N ALA A 155 -17.70 -5.38 -16.33
CA ALA A 155 -17.65 -6.05 -15.03
C ALA A 155 -16.23 -5.96 -14.41
N ARG A 156 -15.18 -6.14 -15.23
CA ARG A 156 -13.79 -6.00 -14.79
C ARG A 156 -13.42 -4.56 -14.40
N LEU A 157 -13.94 -3.56 -15.09
CA LEU A 157 -13.75 -2.15 -14.70
C LEU A 157 -14.44 -1.84 -13.37
N VAL A 158 -15.64 -2.38 -13.13
CA VAL A 158 -16.37 -2.21 -11.86
C VAL A 158 -15.60 -2.84 -10.70
N HIS A 159 -15.14 -4.09 -10.82
CA HIS A 159 -14.37 -4.72 -9.74
C HIS A 159 -13.03 -3.99 -9.50
N ALA A 160 -12.37 -3.53 -10.56
CA ALA A 160 -11.11 -2.79 -10.44
C ALA A 160 -11.31 -1.44 -9.75
N LEU A 161 -12.38 -0.71 -10.07
CA LEU A 161 -12.73 0.54 -9.40
C LEU A 161 -13.03 0.28 -7.92
N GLY A 162 -13.80 -0.75 -7.61
CA GLY A 162 -14.10 -1.16 -6.25
C GLY A 162 -12.84 -1.52 -5.46
N SER A 163 -11.96 -2.35 -6.02
CA SER A 163 -10.72 -2.74 -5.35
C SER A 163 -9.64 -1.64 -5.32
N GLY A 164 -9.82 -0.50 -5.99
CA GLY A 164 -8.82 0.58 -6.08
C GLY A 164 -8.39 1.20 -4.74
N VAL A 165 -9.12 0.96 -3.66
CA VAL A 165 -8.75 1.40 -2.31
C VAL A 165 -7.93 0.35 -1.54
N CYS A 166 -7.86 -0.89 -2.02
CA CYS A 166 -7.25 -1.99 -1.27
C CYS A 166 -5.73 -1.86 -1.06
N GLU A 167 -5.07 -0.92 -1.72
CA GLU A 167 -3.67 -0.59 -1.47
C GLU A 167 -3.49 0.63 -0.56
N ALA A 168 -4.34 1.64 -0.67
CA ALA A 168 -4.23 2.85 0.13
C ALA A 168 -4.80 2.65 1.54
N LEU A 169 -5.92 1.95 1.66
CA LEU A 169 -6.63 1.78 2.92
C LEU A 169 -5.82 0.99 3.97
N PRO A 170 -5.18 -0.16 3.65
CA PRO A 170 -4.36 -0.87 4.63
C PRO A 170 -3.19 -0.04 5.15
N VAL A 171 -2.53 0.72 4.28
CA VAL A 171 -1.42 1.60 4.68
C VAL A 171 -1.91 2.72 5.60
N GLN A 172 -3.06 3.33 5.27
CA GLN A 172 -3.68 4.34 6.13
C GLN A 172 -4.09 3.76 7.47
N LEU A 173 -4.72 2.58 7.49
CA LEU A 173 -5.10 1.90 8.73
C LEU A 173 -3.90 1.51 9.58
N VAL A 174 -2.80 1.05 8.98
CA VAL A 174 -1.54 0.83 9.72
C VAL A 174 -1.06 2.13 10.36
N ASN A 175 -1.17 3.26 9.66
CA ASN A 175 -0.81 4.57 10.20
C ASN A 175 -1.72 5.00 11.36
N ASP A 176 -3.02 4.66 11.31
CA ASP A 176 -4.01 5.03 12.31
C ASP A 176 -3.93 4.18 13.60
N ILE A 177 -3.56 2.86 13.50
CA ILE A 177 -3.66 1.89 14.60
C ILE A 177 -2.33 1.38 15.15
N PHE A 178 -1.18 1.66 14.48
CA PHE A 178 0.14 1.22 14.94
C PHE A 178 1.10 2.39 15.18
N PHE A 179 1.98 2.21 16.17
CA PHE A 179 3.03 3.17 16.47
C PHE A 179 4.14 3.15 15.42
N LEU A 180 4.86 4.26 15.31
CA LEU A 180 5.92 4.49 14.31
C LEU A 180 6.98 3.38 14.28
N HIS A 181 7.36 2.85 15.46
CA HIS A 181 8.38 1.80 15.57
C HIS A 181 7.92 0.42 15.04
N GLU A 182 6.61 0.20 14.85
CA GLU A 182 6.05 -1.05 14.31
C GLU A 182 5.60 -0.95 12.85
N ARG A 183 5.44 0.26 12.31
CA ARG A 183 4.82 0.50 10.99
C ARG A 183 5.53 -0.21 9.86
N GLY A 184 6.85 -0.18 9.82
CA GLY A 184 7.63 -0.83 8.77
C GLY A 184 7.36 -2.33 8.70
N LYS A 185 7.35 -3.00 9.85
CA LYS A 185 7.02 -4.43 9.96
C LYS A 185 5.58 -4.72 9.50
N ARG A 186 4.61 -3.89 9.89
CA ARG A 186 3.19 -4.10 9.55
C ARG A 186 2.91 -3.83 8.06
N ILE A 187 3.49 -2.77 7.51
CA ILE A 187 3.46 -2.48 6.07
C ILE A 187 4.12 -3.63 5.29
N GLY A 188 5.22 -4.19 5.79
CA GLY A 188 5.88 -5.33 5.15
C GLY A 188 5.00 -6.58 5.04
N TYR A 189 4.28 -6.95 6.09
CA TYR A 189 3.36 -8.08 6.04
C TYR A 189 2.19 -7.85 5.06
N TYR A 190 1.62 -6.66 5.08
CA TYR A 190 0.62 -6.25 4.11
C TYR A 190 1.16 -6.33 2.67
N THR A 191 2.37 -5.79 2.43
CA THR A 191 2.98 -5.79 1.11
C THR A 191 3.21 -7.19 0.57
N ILE A 192 3.63 -8.15 1.41
CA ILE A 192 3.77 -9.56 1.01
C ILE A 192 2.43 -10.12 0.54
N ALA A 193 1.36 -9.89 1.29
CA ALA A 193 0.03 -10.36 0.91
C ALA A 193 -0.45 -9.74 -0.41
N LEU A 194 -0.26 -8.42 -0.59
CA LEU A 194 -0.54 -7.71 -1.83
C LEU A 194 0.22 -8.33 -3.01
N CYS A 195 1.52 -8.54 -2.85
CA CYS A 195 2.39 -9.07 -3.90
C CYS A 195 2.07 -10.54 -4.21
N TRP A 196 1.74 -11.35 -3.21
CA TRP A 196 1.26 -12.71 -3.43
C TRP A 196 -0.08 -12.76 -4.19
N GLY A 197 -0.86 -11.68 -4.23
CA GLY A 197 -2.01 -11.57 -5.14
C GLY A 197 -1.62 -11.77 -6.61
N ALA A 198 -0.38 -11.42 -7.01
CA ALA A 198 0.13 -11.70 -8.35
C ALA A 198 0.24 -13.21 -8.70
N THR A 199 -0.06 -14.11 -7.75
CA THR A 199 -0.14 -15.56 -7.98
C THR A 199 -1.47 -16.02 -8.58
N GLY A 200 -2.42 -15.12 -8.81
CA GLY A 200 -3.68 -15.41 -9.50
C GLY A 200 -3.55 -16.28 -10.76
N PRO A 201 -2.58 -16.01 -11.65
CA PRO A 201 -2.35 -16.84 -12.83
C PRO A 201 -2.03 -18.30 -12.53
N LEU A 202 -1.43 -18.62 -11.37
CA LEU A 202 -1.09 -20.00 -11.00
C LEU A 202 -2.35 -20.87 -10.83
N TYR A 203 -3.28 -20.45 -9.98
CA TYR A 203 -4.50 -21.24 -9.77
C TYR A 203 -5.50 -21.11 -10.93
N ALA A 204 -5.47 -19.99 -11.68
CA ALA A 204 -6.17 -19.88 -12.94
C ALA A 204 -5.68 -20.94 -13.95
N GLY A 205 -4.36 -21.16 -14.04
CA GLY A 205 -3.75 -22.20 -14.85
C GLY A 205 -4.14 -23.60 -14.40
N TYR A 206 -4.17 -23.89 -13.10
CA TYR A 206 -4.64 -25.17 -12.58
C TYR A 206 -6.12 -25.44 -12.86
N MET A 207 -6.98 -24.42 -12.79
CA MET A 207 -8.39 -24.56 -13.20
C MET A 207 -8.50 -24.88 -14.69
N LEU A 208 -7.68 -24.25 -15.52
CA LEU A 208 -7.63 -24.53 -16.95
C LEU A 208 -7.17 -25.97 -17.23
N ALA A 209 -6.11 -26.43 -16.55
CA ALA A 209 -5.59 -27.79 -16.65
C ALA A 209 -6.65 -28.84 -16.25
N GLY A 210 -7.51 -28.51 -15.28
CA GLY A 210 -8.65 -29.34 -14.89
C GLY A 210 -9.83 -29.34 -15.89
N GLY A 211 -9.71 -28.65 -17.02
CA GLY A 211 -10.76 -28.54 -18.03
C GLY A 211 -11.93 -27.61 -17.66
N TYR A 212 -11.77 -26.81 -16.62
CA TYR A 212 -12.82 -25.90 -16.17
C TYR A 212 -12.87 -24.62 -17.00
N SER A 213 -14.06 -24.04 -17.10
CA SER A 213 -14.24 -22.73 -17.73
C SER A 213 -13.53 -21.63 -16.96
N TRP A 214 -13.01 -20.61 -17.64
CA TRP A 214 -12.45 -19.39 -17.05
C TRP A 214 -13.42 -18.68 -16.09
N ARG A 215 -14.72 -18.92 -16.19
CA ARG A 215 -15.76 -18.39 -15.29
C ARG A 215 -15.60 -18.92 -13.88
N LEU A 216 -15.09 -20.16 -13.70
CA LEU A 216 -14.85 -20.74 -12.38
C LEU A 216 -13.89 -19.89 -11.56
N TYR A 217 -12.87 -19.31 -12.19
CA TYR A 217 -11.95 -18.41 -11.54
C TYR A 217 -12.68 -17.25 -10.85
N PHE A 218 -13.59 -16.59 -11.56
CA PHE A 218 -14.35 -15.48 -11.00
C PHE A 218 -15.37 -15.93 -9.93
N TYR A 219 -15.92 -17.13 -10.04
CA TYR A 219 -16.78 -17.67 -8.96
C TYR A 219 -16.00 -17.96 -7.68
N VAL A 220 -14.78 -18.46 -7.77
CA VAL A 220 -13.91 -18.70 -6.61
C VAL A 220 -13.50 -17.39 -5.96
N GLU A 221 -13.04 -16.40 -6.75
CA GLU A 221 -12.75 -15.06 -6.27
C GLU A 221 -13.96 -14.39 -5.61
N LEU A 222 -15.15 -14.55 -6.23
CA LEU A 222 -16.41 -14.05 -5.68
C LEU A 222 -16.75 -14.66 -4.32
N ALA A 223 -16.55 -15.96 -4.15
CA ALA A 223 -16.83 -16.63 -2.88
C ALA A 223 -15.92 -16.10 -1.74
N PHE A 224 -14.62 -15.96 -2.02
CA PHE A 224 -13.68 -15.39 -1.06
C PHE A 224 -13.97 -13.90 -0.77
N ALA A 225 -14.31 -13.12 -1.80
CA ALA A 225 -14.64 -11.71 -1.66
C ALA A 225 -15.93 -11.50 -0.84
N ALA A 226 -16.96 -12.33 -1.04
CA ALA A 226 -18.19 -12.28 -0.26
C ALA A 226 -17.95 -12.66 1.22
N ALA A 227 -17.18 -13.73 1.47
CA ALA A 227 -16.78 -14.10 2.82
C ALA A 227 -15.98 -12.99 3.51
N LEU A 228 -15.04 -12.36 2.79
CA LEU A 228 -14.24 -11.25 3.30
C LEU A 228 -15.10 -10.03 3.62
N LEU A 229 -16.10 -9.71 2.79
CA LEU A 229 -17.04 -8.60 3.04
C LEU A 229 -17.79 -8.83 4.36
N VAL A 230 -18.29 -10.05 4.61
CA VAL A 230 -18.98 -10.41 5.85
C VAL A 230 -18.04 -10.30 7.06
N LEU A 231 -16.82 -10.87 6.96
CA LEU A 231 -15.84 -10.79 8.04
C LEU A 231 -15.41 -9.35 8.32
N SER A 232 -15.20 -8.55 7.29
CA SER A 232 -14.85 -7.13 7.45
C SER A 232 -15.98 -6.33 8.07
N PHE A 233 -17.24 -6.63 7.75
CA PHE A 233 -18.39 -6.02 8.40
C PHE A 233 -18.43 -6.29 9.90
N ILE A 234 -18.05 -7.51 10.34
CA ILE A 234 -18.09 -7.91 11.75
C ILE A 234 -16.88 -7.37 12.53
N PHE A 235 -15.67 -7.47 11.97
CA PHE A 235 -14.42 -7.28 12.72
C PHE A 235 -13.72 -5.93 12.49
N VAL A 236 -13.98 -5.24 11.37
CA VAL A 236 -13.32 -3.96 11.09
C VAL A 236 -14.19 -2.81 11.59
N GLU A 237 -13.76 -2.16 12.66
CA GLU A 237 -14.39 -0.97 13.20
C GLU A 237 -13.91 0.31 12.50
N GLU A 238 -14.60 1.43 12.77
CA GLU A 238 -14.17 2.74 12.31
C GLU A 238 -12.88 3.18 13.02
N THR A 239 -11.86 3.51 12.24
CA THR A 239 -10.54 3.91 12.75
C THR A 239 -10.33 5.44 12.69
N MET A 240 -11.28 6.18 12.11
CA MET A 240 -11.20 7.64 12.11
C MET A 240 -11.35 8.16 13.55
N TYR A 241 -10.24 8.66 14.09
CA TYR A 241 -10.18 9.22 15.43
C TYR A 241 -9.43 10.55 15.40
N LYS A 242 -10.06 11.62 15.89
CA LYS A 242 -9.43 12.93 16.05
C LYS A 242 -8.76 12.95 17.42
N ARG A 243 -7.42 13.00 17.41
CA ARG A 243 -6.63 13.18 18.62
C ARG A 243 -6.48 14.67 18.86
N ASP A 244 -6.98 15.15 19.98
CA ASP A 244 -6.64 16.49 20.45
C ASP A 244 -5.15 16.46 20.81
N THR A 245 -4.32 17.00 19.96
CA THR A 245 -2.94 17.29 20.30
C THR A 245 -2.98 18.41 21.31
N GLY A 246 -2.97 18.05 22.59
CA GLY A 246 -2.98 18.97 23.73
C GLY A 246 -1.71 19.81 23.83
N GLN A 247 -1.36 20.51 22.77
CA GLN A 247 -0.60 21.73 22.83
C GLN A 247 -1.56 22.85 23.23
N THR A 248 -1.94 22.82 24.50
CA THR A 248 -2.39 24.06 25.14
C THR A 248 -1.26 25.05 24.88
N SER A 249 -1.52 25.94 23.95
CA SER A 249 -0.68 27.09 23.66
C SER A 249 -0.42 27.86 24.95
N SER A 250 0.72 27.59 25.58
CA SER A 250 1.29 28.49 26.61
C SER A 250 1.88 29.76 25.98
N ASN A 251 1.22 30.26 24.90
CA ASN A 251 1.53 31.53 24.26
C ASN A 251 0.25 32.26 23.88
N SER A 252 -0.57 32.56 24.88
CA SER A 252 -1.42 33.74 24.84
C SER A 252 -0.86 34.71 25.87
N SER A 253 0.07 35.53 25.42
CA SER A 253 0.25 36.87 25.99
C SER A 253 -1.03 37.66 25.64
N ASP A 254 -2.05 37.48 26.42
CA ASP A 254 -3.15 38.43 26.55
C ASP A 254 -3.22 38.86 28.00
N LYS A 255 -2.78 40.08 28.17
CA LYS A 255 -2.99 40.89 29.34
C LYS A 255 -4.51 41.14 29.47
N ASP A 256 -4.91 41.20 30.72
CA ASP A 256 -6.19 41.69 31.22
C ASP A 256 -7.41 40.78 30.95
N VAL A 257 -7.71 39.94 31.96
CA VAL A 257 -8.90 40.06 32.80
C VAL A 257 -8.66 39.19 34.03
N GLY A 258 -8.54 39.83 35.17
CA GLY A 258 -8.43 39.18 36.47
C GLY A 258 -9.77 38.58 36.89
N GLU A 259 -9.92 37.29 36.75
CA GLU A 259 -10.86 36.52 37.56
C GLU A 259 -10.07 35.42 38.29
N LYS A 260 -10.06 35.55 39.61
CA LYS A 260 -9.51 34.55 40.54
C LYS A 260 -10.37 33.29 40.44
N MET A 261 -10.00 32.38 39.57
CA MET A 261 -10.48 31.00 39.69
C MET A 261 -9.90 30.38 40.95
N THR A 262 -10.74 30.04 41.89
CA THR A 262 -10.37 29.42 43.17
C THR A 262 -9.77 28.03 42.92
N ALA A 263 -8.77 27.66 43.71
CA ALA A 263 -8.04 26.40 43.64
C ALA A 263 -8.94 25.14 43.72
N VAL A 264 -10.18 25.28 44.14
CA VAL A 264 -11.17 24.22 44.26
C VAL A 264 -11.74 23.82 42.86
N GLU A 265 -11.88 24.76 41.90
CA GLU A 265 -12.35 24.41 40.53
C GLU A 265 -11.28 23.68 39.69
N ARG A 266 -10.00 23.75 40.05
CA ARG A 266 -8.93 22.98 39.42
C ARG A 266 -8.91 21.51 39.83
N LEU A 267 -9.55 21.12 40.91
CA LEU A 267 -9.61 19.74 41.41
C LEU A 267 -10.78 18.93 40.85
N GLU A 268 -11.77 19.58 40.24
CA GLU A 268 -12.96 18.89 39.69
C GLU A 268 -12.88 18.51 38.21
N SER A 269 -11.87 18.93 37.45
CA SER A 269 -11.64 18.48 36.10
C SER A 269 -10.71 17.25 36.05
N VAL A 270 -11.05 16.20 36.76
CA VAL A 270 -10.51 14.87 36.43
C VAL A 270 -11.02 14.53 35.02
N PRO A 271 -10.14 14.32 34.04
CA PRO A 271 -10.60 13.96 32.70
C PRO A 271 -11.42 12.69 32.81
N VAL A 272 -12.73 12.81 32.57
CA VAL A 272 -13.65 11.66 32.57
C VAL A 272 -13.24 10.80 31.38
N VAL A 273 -12.54 9.70 31.62
CA VAL A 273 -12.20 8.73 30.59
C VAL A 273 -13.49 8.19 29.98
N PRO A 274 -13.76 8.40 28.70
CA PRO A 274 -15.00 7.97 28.08
C PRO A 274 -15.16 6.44 28.17
N PRO A 275 -16.39 5.93 28.31
CA PRO A 275 -16.63 4.50 28.38
C PRO A 275 -16.31 3.84 27.03
N ARG A 276 -15.85 2.59 27.10
CA ARG A 276 -15.56 1.82 25.89
C ARG A 276 -16.84 1.55 25.09
N LYS A 277 -16.79 1.76 23.77
CA LYS A 277 -17.90 1.51 22.85
C LYS A 277 -18.41 0.06 22.99
N THR A 278 -19.73 -0.08 23.01
CA THR A 278 -20.39 -1.40 22.98
C THR A 278 -20.25 -2.07 21.61
N PHE A 279 -20.38 -3.41 21.54
CA PHE A 279 -20.28 -4.14 20.25
C PHE A 279 -21.27 -3.61 19.19
N ARG A 280 -22.49 -3.22 19.58
CA ARG A 280 -23.48 -2.63 18.66
C ARG A 280 -23.04 -1.27 18.11
N GLU A 281 -22.40 -0.45 18.92
CA GLU A 281 -21.83 0.84 18.49
C GLU A 281 -20.63 0.62 17.57
N GLN A 282 -19.85 -0.41 17.80
CA GLN A 282 -18.74 -0.80 16.93
C GLN A 282 -19.22 -1.27 15.56
N LEU A 283 -20.39 -1.92 15.46
CA LEU A 283 -21.00 -2.34 14.20
C LEU A 283 -21.64 -1.19 13.40
N LYS A 284 -21.75 0.01 13.95
CA LYS A 284 -22.33 1.16 13.26
C LYS A 284 -21.54 1.48 12.00
N VAL A 285 -22.20 1.40 10.84
CA VAL A 285 -21.56 1.62 9.53
C VAL A 285 -21.22 3.09 9.31
N TRP A 286 -22.05 4.00 9.80
CA TRP A 286 -21.93 5.42 9.55
C TRP A 286 -21.50 6.16 10.82
N SER A 287 -20.37 6.87 10.75
CA SER A 287 -19.82 7.65 11.88
C SER A 287 -19.95 9.17 11.72
N GLY A 288 -20.60 9.62 10.65
CA GLY A 288 -20.80 11.05 10.34
C GLY A 288 -19.99 11.50 9.12
N ILE A 289 -20.16 12.78 8.78
CA ILE A 289 -19.44 13.41 7.67
C ILE A 289 -18.43 14.39 8.27
N ASP A 290 -17.17 14.28 7.87
CA ASP A 290 -16.19 15.31 8.22
C ASP A 290 -16.32 16.49 7.25
N HIS A 291 -16.94 17.56 7.72
CA HIS A 291 -17.14 18.79 6.94
C HIS A 291 -15.84 19.58 6.71
N SER A 292 -14.79 19.32 7.48
CA SER A 292 -13.49 19.96 7.31
C SER A 292 -12.75 19.46 6.06
N VAL A 293 -13.10 18.25 5.57
CA VAL A 293 -12.49 17.63 4.40
C VAL A 293 -13.32 17.92 3.14
N SER A 294 -12.70 18.65 2.19
CA SER A 294 -13.28 18.86 0.85
C SER A 294 -12.83 17.75 -0.09
N PHE A 295 -13.76 16.98 -0.63
CA PHE A 295 -13.51 15.86 -1.55
C PHE A 295 -12.67 16.28 -2.77
N PHE A 296 -13.12 17.31 -3.50
CA PHE A 296 -12.45 17.78 -4.73
C PHE A 296 -11.09 18.43 -4.44
N LEU A 297 -10.97 19.12 -3.31
CA LEU A 297 -9.71 19.73 -2.93
C LEU A 297 -8.66 18.68 -2.57
N THR A 298 -9.04 17.62 -1.86
CA THR A 298 -8.16 16.48 -1.54
C THR A 298 -7.72 15.75 -2.80
N ALA A 299 -8.64 15.47 -3.72
CA ALA A 299 -8.31 14.88 -5.02
C ALA A 299 -7.38 15.77 -5.85
N GLY A 300 -7.64 17.08 -5.90
CA GLY A 300 -6.78 18.04 -6.60
C GLY A 300 -5.38 18.18 -5.98
N ARG A 301 -5.28 18.21 -4.65
CA ARG A 301 -4.00 18.28 -3.93
C ARG A 301 -3.14 17.04 -4.14
N SER A 302 -3.73 15.85 -4.32
CA SER A 302 -2.93 14.65 -4.56
C SER A 302 -2.06 14.76 -5.80
N PHE A 303 -2.46 15.52 -6.82
CA PHE A 303 -1.61 15.77 -8.00
C PHE A 303 -0.35 16.59 -7.69
N THR A 304 -0.34 17.40 -6.65
CA THR A 304 0.86 18.17 -6.27
C THR A 304 1.98 17.27 -5.74
N TYR A 305 1.66 16.06 -5.26
CA TYR A 305 2.65 15.08 -4.80
C TYR A 305 3.51 14.50 -5.93
N PHE A 306 3.07 14.57 -7.20
CA PHE A 306 3.95 14.27 -8.34
C PHE A 306 5.14 15.23 -8.47
N MET A 307 5.07 16.41 -7.86
CA MET A 307 6.16 17.38 -7.83
C MET A 307 7.11 17.18 -6.64
N VAL A 308 6.79 16.28 -5.70
CA VAL A 308 7.62 15.98 -4.54
C VAL A 308 8.62 14.88 -4.89
N PRO A 309 9.94 15.13 -4.87
CA PRO A 309 10.94 14.20 -5.41
C PRO A 309 10.94 12.82 -4.76
N SER A 310 10.76 12.75 -3.44
CA SER A 310 10.72 11.47 -2.72
C SER A 310 9.49 10.64 -3.11
N VAL A 311 8.34 11.27 -3.26
CA VAL A 311 7.10 10.61 -3.69
C VAL A 311 7.19 10.20 -5.17
N LEU A 312 7.72 11.07 -6.03
CA LEU A 312 7.95 10.76 -7.44
C LEU A 312 8.90 9.56 -7.60
N TRP A 313 9.97 9.48 -6.81
CA TRP A 313 10.87 8.32 -6.81
C TRP A 313 10.15 7.04 -6.39
N VAL A 314 9.27 7.09 -5.40
CA VAL A 314 8.47 5.91 -5.02
C VAL A 314 7.50 5.53 -6.14
N ILE A 315 6.81 6.49 -6.76
CA ILE A 315 5.92 6.27 -7.90
C ILE A 315 6.66 5.57 -9.05
N THR A 316 7.83 6.11 -9.44
CA THR A 316 8.63 5.53 -10.53
C THR A 316 9.15 4.14 -10.17
N SER A 317 9.64 3.95 -8.94
CA SER A 317 10.11 2.64 -8.48
C SER A 317 9.01 1.58 -8.54
N PHE A 318 7.83 1.89 -8.02
CA PHE A 318 6.67 0.98 -8.06
C PHE A 318 6.21 0.71 -9.49
N GLY A 319 6.05 1.76 -10.31
CA GLY A 319 5.61 1.63 -11.70
C GLY A 319 6.58 0.81 -12.55
N ILE A 320 7.88 1.00 -12.35
CA ILE A 320 8.94 0.23 -13.03
C ILE A 320 8.88 -1.23 -12.61
N TYR A 321 8.89 -1.55 -11.32
CA TYR A 321 8.86 -2.95 -10.87
C TYR A 321 7.57 -3.67 -11.27
N ILE A 322 6.40 -3.01 -11.23
CA ILE A 322 5.13 -3.60 -11.68
C ILE A 322 5.13 -3.76 -13.21
N GLY A 323 5.56 -2.74 -13.94
CA GLY A 323 5.56 -2.76 -15.40
C GLY A 323 6.60 -3.71 -15.99
N LEU A 324 7.84 -3.63 -15.51
CA LEU A 324 8.96 -4.45 -16.02
C LEU A 324 8.96 -5.87 -15.46
N GLY A 325 8.62 -6.01 -14.17
CA GLY A 325 8.54 -7.32 -13.52
C GLY A 325 7.18 -7.97 -13.77
N GLY A 326 6.14 -7.50 -13.07
CA GLY A 326 4.84 -8.17 -13.06
C GLY A 326 4.21 -8.34 -14.44
N LEU A 327 4.09 -7.26 -15.23
CA LEU A 327 3.45 -7.35 -16.56
C LEU A 327 4.34 -7.99 -17.60
N ALA A 328 5.64 -7.61 -17.66
CA ALA A 328 6.53 -8.14 -18.67
C ALA A 328 6.69 -9.65 -18.56
N PHE A 329 6.87 -10.19 -17.36
CA PHE A 329 7.01 -11.63 -17.15
C PHE A 329 5.71 -12.38 -17.48
N ASN A 330 4.56 -11.86 -17.04
CA ASN A 330 3.26 -12.48 -17.32
C ASN A 330 2.85 -12.46 -18.80
N TYR A 331 3.37 -11.52 -19.61
CA TYR A 331 3.09 -11.49 -21.04
C TYR A 331 4.11 -12.30 -21.85
N THR A 332 5.38 -12.32 -21.46
CA THR A 332 6.44 -12.90 -22.27
C THR A 332 6.70 -14.38 -21.97
N PHE A 333 6.58 -14.80 -20.71
CA PHE A 333 6.80 -16.19 -20.31
C PHE A 333 5.83 -17.17 -21.00
N PRO A 334 4.49 -16.92 -21.04
CA PRO A 334 3.56 -17.80 -21.73
C PRO A 334 3.89 -18.03 -23.20
N ILE A 335 4.36 -16.98 -23.88
CA ILE A 335 4.74 -17.06 -25.29
C ILE A 335 5.99 -17.93 -25.47
N LYS A 336 7.00 -17.74 -24.60
CA LYS A 336 8.27 -18.44 -24.70
C LYS A 336 8.21 -19.90 -24.28
N ILE A 337 7.48 -20.23 -23.22
CA ILE A 337 7.50 -21.57 -22.64
C ILE A 337 6.71 -22.58 -23.49
N VAL A 338 5.73 -22.12 -24.23
CA VAL A 338 4.92 -22.94 -25.16
C VAL A 338 5.65 -23.17 -26.50
N ALA A 339 6.52 -22.25 -26.90
CA ALA A 339 7.30 -22.33 -28.12
C ALA A 339 8.51 -23.27 -27.99
N PRO A 340 9.07 -23.81 -29.11
CA PRO A 340 10.34 -24.50 -29.10
C PRO A 340 11.47 -23.65 -28.50
N PRO A 341 12.44 -24.23 -27.77
CA PRO A 341 12.66 -25.67 -27.53
C PRO A 341 11.88 -26.27 -26.36
N TYR A 342 11.13 -25.47 -25.58
CA TYR A 342 10.51 -25.94 -24.34
C TYR A 342 9.27 -26.78 -24.57
N ASN A 343 8.38 -26.36 -25.46
CA ASN A 343 7.12 -27.05 -25.86
C ASN A 343 6.25 -27.45 -24.66
N TRP A 344 6.16 -26.59 -23.63
CA TRP A 344 5.27 -26.86 -22.51
C TRP A 344 3.81 -26.64 -22.90
N SER A 345 2.90 -27.34 -22.21
CA SER A 345 1.48 -27.09 -22.41
C SER A 345 1.07 -25.70 -21.88
N PRO A 346 0.08 -25.05 -22.51
CA PRO A 346 -0.33 -23.67 -22.18
C PRO A 346 -0.72 -23.47 -20.72
N GLU A 347 -1.24 -24.51 -20.06
CA GLU A 347 -1.64 -24.47 -18.64
C GLU A 347 -0.46 -24.16 -17.72
N ASN A 348 0.74 -24.59 -18.11
CA ASN A 348 1.97 -24.36 -17.35
C ASN A 348 2.44 -22.89 -17.38
N SER A 349 1.80 -22.04 -18.20
CA SER A 349 2.11 -20.60 -18.25
C SER A 349 1.95 -19.90 -16.91
N GLY A 350 1.05 -20.37 -16.06
CA GLY A 350 0.84 -19.83 -14.71
C GLY A 350 1.94 -20.16 -13.71
N LEU A 351 2.80 -21.16 -14.02
CA LEU A 351 3.85 -21.59 -13.11
C LEU A 351 4.90 -20.50 -12.83
N ILE A 352 5.04 -19.49 -13.70
CA ILE A 352 5.94 -18.36 -13.45
C ILE A 352 5.67 -17.67 -12.10
N ALA A 353 4.42 -17.72 -11.64
CA ALA A 353 4.02 -17.19 -10.34
C ALA A 353 4.67 -17.91 -9.14
N LEU A 354 5.26 -19.11 -9.33
CA LEU A 354 6.09 -19.73 -8.30
C LEU A 354 7.35 -18.90 -8.02
N GLY A 355 7.91 -18.24 -9.04
CA GLY A 355 9.00 -17.28 -8.86
C GLY A 355 8.61 -16.15 -7.91
N ASN A 356 7.38 -15.61 -8.05
CA ASN A 356 6.83 -14.56 -7.18
C ASN A 356 6.68 -15.08 -5.74
N ILE A 357 6.10 -16.29 -5.56
CA ILE A 357 5.93 -16.90 -4.22
C ILE A 357 7.26 -17.03 -3.52
N ILE A 358 8.26 -17.56 -4.22
CA ILE A 358 9.61 -17.78 -3.67
C ILE A 358 10.28 -16.42 -3.39
N GLY A 359 10.24 -15.48 -4.33
CA GLY A 359 10.86 -14.17 -4.20
C GLY A 359 10.35 -13.39 -2.98
N TYR A 360 9.04 -13.23 -2.88
CA TYR A 360 8.43 -12.56 -1.73
C TYR A 360 8.53 -13.39 -0.44
N GLY A 361 8.49 -14.73 -0.53
CA GLY A 361 8.71 -15.61 0.61
C GLY A 361 10.10 -15.44 1.23
N LEU A 362 11.15 -15.37 0.40
CA LEU A 362 12.52 -15.11 0.84
C LEU A 362 12.69 -13.68 1.42
N ALA A 363 11.79 -12.76 1.13
CA ALA A 363 11.82 -11.41 1.68
C ALA A 363 11.20 -11.31 3.10
N ILE A 364 10.38 -12.28 3.53
CA ILE A 364 9.70 -12.26 4.85
C ILE A 364 10.66 -11.99 6.03
N PRO A 365 11.83 -12.65 6.14
CA PRO A 365 12.76 -12.41 7.25
C PRO A 365 13.30 -10.98 7.32
N PHE A 366 13.26 -10.24 6.20
CA PHE A 366 13.75 -8.86 6.15
C PHE A 366 12.71 -7.83 6.59
N THR A 367 11.44 -8.22 6.76
CA THR A 367 10.34 -7.32 7.14
C THR A 367 10.64 -6.46 8.38
N PRO A 368 11.19 -6.96 9.50
CA PRO A 368 11.49 -6.15 10.68
C PRO A 368 12.81 -5.38 10.57
N THR A 369 13.67 -5.66 9.60
CA THR A 369 15.05 -5.14 9.56
C THR A 369 15.10 -3.63 9.45
N SER A 370 14.16 -3.01 8.73
CA SER A 370 14.10 -1.56 8.56
C SER A 370 13.77 -0.84 9.88
N ASP A 371 12.87 -1.39 10.68
CA ASP A 371 12.53 -0.81 11.98
C ASP A 371 13.67 -0.98 12.99
N TYR A 372 14.36 -2.13 12.98
CA TYR A 372 15.56 -2.33 13.79
C TYR A 372 16.71 -1.39 13.42
N LEU A 373 16.96 -1.21 12.12
CA LEU A 373 17.99 -0.28 11.66
C LEU A 373 17.64 1.15 12.05
N ALA A 374 16.41 1.59 11.81
CA ALA A 374 15.93 2.91 12.16
C ALA A 374 16.02 3.14 13.68
N ALA A 375 15.58 2.19 14.51
CA ALA A 375 15.66 2.29 15.97
C ALA A 375 17.13 2.38 16.47
N ARG A 376 18.05 1.59 15.88
CA ARG A 376 19.47 1.64 16.21
C ARG A 376 20.10 3.00 15.86
N LEU A 377 19.77 3.54 14.69
CA LEU A 377 20.27 4.84 14.23
C LEU A 377 19.68 5.99 15.05
N THR A 378 18.39 5.94 15.39
CA THR A 378 17.71 6.92 16.25
C THR A 378 18.40 7.01 17.61
N ARG A 379 18.72 5.86 18.25
CA ARG A 379 19.47 5.85 19.52
C ARG A 379 20.86 6.48 19.40
N LYS A 380 21.54 6.25 18.26
CA LYS A 380 22.84 6.89 17.97
C LYS A 380 22.71 8.40 17.69
N ASN A 381 21.55 8.85 17.26
CA ASN A 381 21.25 10.25 16.95
C ASN A 381 20.49 10.95 18.10
N ASN A 382 20.80 10.61 19.34
CA ASN A 382 20.23 11.23 20.55
C ASN A 382 18.69 11.22 20.59
N GLY A 383 18.05 10.15 20.12
CA GLY A 383 16.58 10.01 20.10
C GLY A 383 15.87 10.70 18.94
N ILE A 384 16.58 11.44 18.09
CA ILE A 384 15.99 12.08 16.91
C ILE A 384 15.94 11.07 15.77
N ARG A 385 14.73 10.73 15.31
CA ARG A 385 14.48 9.82 14.18
C ARG A 385 14.31 10.61 12.89
N GLU A 386 15.06 10.23 11.87
CA GLU A 386 14.93 10.72 10.50
C GLU A 386 14.31 9.64 9.60
N ALA A 387 13.46 10.02 8.67
CA ALA A 387 12.80 9.07 7.77
C ALA A 387 13.80 8.26 6.93
N GLU A 388 14.95 8.85 6.55
CA GLU A 388 16.00 8.21 5.76
C GLU A 388 16.70 7.03 6.46
N MET A 389 16.60 6.93 7.78
CA MET A 389 17.31 5.90 8.57
C MET A 389 16.88 4.47 8.21
N ARG A 390 15.73 4.30 7.54
CA ARG A 390 15.27 2.99 7.08
C ARG A 390 15.74 2.60 5.68
N LEU A 391 16.27 3.54 4.88
CA LEU A 391 16.63 3.28 3.47
C LEU A 391 17.84 2.36 3.30
N GLY A 392 18.74 2.31 4.29
CA GLY A 392 19.96 1.48 4.21
C GLY A 392 19.72 -0.01 4.00
N VAL A 393 18.56 -0.54 4.41
CA VAL A 393 18.19 -1.95 4.20
C VAL A 393 17.94 -2.27 2.73
N MET A 394 17.69 -1.26 1.87
CA MET A 394 17.36 -1.46 0.46
C MET A 394 18.60 -1.66 -0.45
N LEU A 395 19.82 -1.43 0.05
CA LEU A 395 21.06 -1.53 -0.74
C LEU A 395 21.24 -2.87 -1.47
N PRO A 396 20.97 -4.05 -0.86
CA PRO A 396 21.07 -5.31 -1.59
C PRO A 396 20.07 -5.41 -2.76
N ALA A 397 18.87 -4.87 -2.60
CA ALA A 397 17.83 -4.90 -3.63
C ALA A 397 18.22 -4.06 -4.86
N MET A 398 18.97 -2.98 -4.64
CA MET A 398 19.50 -2.13 -5.72
C MET A 398 20.35 -2.91 -6.74
N VAL A 399 21.02 -3.99 -6.30
CA VAL A 399 21.88 -4.82 -7.13
C VAL A 399 21.15 -6.05 -7.64
N VAL A 400 20.43 -6.75 -6.78
CA VAL A 400 19.77 -8.02 -7.10
C VAL A 400 18.68 -7.85 -8.17
N GLY A 401 17.88 -6.77 -8.11
CA GLY A 401 16.82 -6.51 -9.08
C GLY A 401 17.32 -6.42 -10.54
N PRO A 402 18.28 -5.55 -10.84
CA PRO A 402 18.88 -5.47 -12.19
C PRO A 402 19.48 -6.79 -12.67
N ILE A 403 20.17 -7.53 -11.81
CA ILE A 403 20.73 -8.86 -12.16
C ILE A 403 19.59 -9.80 -12.56
N GLY A 404 18.47 -9.81 -11.84
CA GLY A 404 17.30 -10.63 -12.17
C GLY A 404 16.73 -10.34 -13.56
N LEU A 405 16.64 -9.06 -13.95
CA LEU A 405 16.21 -8.65 -15.30
C LEU A 405 17.18 -9.13 -16.38
N ILE A 406 18.49 -9.01 -16.14
CA ILE A 406 19.53 -9.49 -17.07
C ILE A 406 19.40 -11.00 -17.25
N VAL A 407 19.27 -11.76 -16.15
CA VAL A 407 19.12 -13.22 -16.19
C VAL A 407 17.89 -13.59 -17.01
N TYR A 408 16.73 -13.01 -16.71
CA TYR A 408 15.48 -13.30 -17.44
C TYR A 408 15.59 -12.97 -18.93
N GLY A 409 16.05 -11.77 -19.27
CA GLY A 409 16.17 -11.31 -20.66
C GLY A 409 17.15 -12.15 -21.49
N MET A 410 18.29 -12.56 -20.90
CA MET A 410 19.28 -13.40 -21.58
C MET A 410 18.78 -14.84 -21.76
N VAL A 411 18.08 -15.39 -20.78
CA VAL A 411 17.43 -16.71 -20.90
C VAL A 411 16.39 -16.70 -22.02
N ALA A 412 15.56 -15.66 -22.08
CA ALA A 412 14.55 -15.51 -23.13
C ALA A 412 15.15 -15.31 -24.52
N GLN A 413 16.24 -14.56 -24.65
CA GLN A 413 16.90 -14.33 -25.93
C GLN A 413 17.63 -15.57 -26.47
N ARG A 414 18.37 -16.28 -25.60
CA ARG A 414 19.24 -17.40 -25.99
C ARG A 414 18.57 -18.75 -25.83
N ASN A 415 17.30 -18.81 -25.45
CA ASN A 415 16.55 -20.04 -25.16
C ASN A 415 17.34 -20.99 -24.21
N LEU A 416 17.89 -20.42 -23.12
CA LEU A 416 18.63 -21.18 -22.12
C LEU A 416 17.68 -22.05 -21.28
N HIS A 417 18.22 -22.77 -20.29
CA HIS A 417 17.43 -23.66 -19.45
C HIS A 417 16.28 -22.90 -18.75
N TRP A 418 15.08 -23.47 -18.75
CA TRP A 418 13.84 -22.85 -18.25
C TRP A 418 13.93 -22.36 -16.79
N ILE A 419 14.76 -22.98 -15.94
CA ILE A 419 14.92 -22.56 -14.54
C ILE A 419 15.42 -21.10 -14.42
N GLY A 420 16.10 -20.59 -15.44
CA GLY A 420 16.59 -19.22 -15.46
C GLY A 420 15.45 -18.18 -15.48
N TYR A 421 14.28 -18.49 -16.04
CA TYR A 421 13.10 -17.61 -15.95
C TYR A 421 12.67 -17.47 -14.50
N PHE A 422 12.56 -18.59 -13.78
CA PHE A 422 12.15 -18.57 -12.37
C PHE A 422 13.19 -17.88 -11.49
N ALA A 423 14.48 -18.10 -11.72
CA ALA A 423 15.55 -17.41 -11.00
C ALA A 423 15.49 -15.90 -11.24
N GLY A 424 15.33 -15.46 -12.48
CA GLY A 424 15.20 -14.03 -12.82
C GLY A 424 14.00 -13.37 -12.14
N VAL A 425 12.82 -14.01 -12.22
CA VAL A 425 11.60 -13.52 -11.56
C VAL A 425 11.78 -13.47 -10.05
N THR A 426 12.27 -14.54 -9.43
CA THR A 426 12.54 -14.59 -7.98
C THR A 426 13.43 -13.44 -7.51
N MET A 427 14.51 -13.14 -8.25
CA MET A 427 15.44 -12.05 -7.92
C MET A 427 14.76 -10.67 -8.04
N VAL A 428 14.00 -10.44 -9.10
CA VAL A 428 13.29 -9.18 -9.32
C VAL A 428 12.22 -8.97 -8.25
N ASP A 429 11.43 -10.00 -7.91
CA ASP A 429 10.36 -9.91 -6.94
C ASP A 429 10.89 -9.79 -5.51
N TRP A 430 11.98 -10.49 -5.18
CA TRP A 430 12.69 -10.28 -3.92
C TRP A 430 13.15 -8.82 -3.78
N ALA A 431 13.76 -8.26 -4.83
CA ALA A 431 14.20 -6.86 -4.81
C ALA A 431 13.03 -5.87 -4.76
N SER A 432 11.96 -6.10 -5.52
CA SER A 432 10.78 -5.24 -5.57
C SER A 432 10.11 -5.09 -4.20
N TYR A 433 10.13 -6.16 -3.37
CA TYR A 433 9.61 -6.13 -2.01
C TYR A 433 10.20 -4.98 -1.18
N PHE A 434 11.52 -4.76 -1.26
CA PHE A 434 12.19 -3.70 -0.51
C PHE A 434 11.71 -2.31 -0.93
N TYR A 435 11.48 -2.11 -2.23
CA TYR A 435 10.94 -0.86 -2.74
C TYR A 435 9.46 -0.69 -2.33
N PHE A 436 8.64 -1.73 -2.52
CA PHE A 436 7.22 -1.68 -2.16
C PHE A 436 6.97 -1.51 -0.65
N THR A 437 7.87 -1.99 0.20
CA THR A 437 7.74 -1.88 1.65
C THR A 437 8.45 -0.65 2.20
N PHE A 438 9.76 -0.52 1.96
CA PHE A 438 10.57 0.44 2.70
C PHE A 438 10.61 1.82 2.06
N ALA A 439 10.52 1.92 0.72
CA ALA A 439 10.35 3.22 0.08
C ALA A 439 8.96 3.81 0.37
N LEU A 440 7.91 2.95 0.41
CA LEU A 440 6.58 3.37 0.85
C LEU A 440 6.60 3.86 2.31
N ALA A 441 7.18 3.06 3.22
CA ALA A 441 7.30 3.43 4.62
C ALA A 441 8.11 4.73 4.80
N TYR A 442 9.18 4.94 4.01
CA TYR A 442 9.93 6.20 3.99
C TYR A 442 9.05 7.39 3.61
N SER A 443 8.24 7.25 2.56
CA SER A 443 7.35 8.35 2.13
C SER A 443 6.25 8.61 3.16
N VAL A 444 5.68 7.57 3.76
CA VAL A 444 4.66 7.70 4.83
C VAL A 444 5.26 8.39 6.06
N ASP A 445 6.47 8.01 6.46
CA ASP A 445 7.15 8.66 7.60
C ASP A 445 7.53 10.11 7.29
N SER A 446 7.88 10.41 6.02
CA SER A 446 8.26 11.77 5.58
C SER A 446 7.07 12.75 5.52
N TYR A 447 5.86 12.26 5.29
CA TYR A 447 4.64 13.08 5.10
C TYR A 447 3.47 12.52 5.90
N ASN A 448 3.69 12.19 7.16
CA ASN A 448 2.76 11.49 8.04
C ASN A 448 1.35 12.12 8.06
N ALA A 449 1.25 13.42 8.15
CA ALA A 449 -0.02 14.15 8.21
C ALA A 449 -0.85 14.06 6.91
N ASN A 450 -0.20 13.90 5.75
CA ASN A 450 -0.85 13.89 4.44
C ASN A 450 -0.71 12.54 3.71
N THR A 451 -0.54 11.45 4.45
CA THR A 451 -0.35 10.09 3.91
C THR A 451 -1.41 9.72 2.87
N SER A 452 -2.68 10.05 3.10
CA SER A 452 -3.77 9.69 2.19
C SER A 452 -3.67 10.36 0.82
N GLU A 453 -3.38 11.67 0.75
CA GLU A 453 -3.22 12.40 -0.52
C GLU A 453 -2.00 11.88 -1.30
N MET A 454 -0.92 11.59 -0.59
CA MET A 454 0.28 10.98 -1.15
C MET A 454 -0.01 9.60 -1.74
N LEU A 455 -0.77 8.75 -1.04
CA LEU A 455 -1.13 7.41 -1.51
C LEU A 455 -2.00 7.44 -2.78
N ILE A 456 -2.87 8.46 -2.96
CA ILE A 456 -3.60 8.66 -4.22
C ILE A 456 -2.60 8.86 -5.37
N ALA A 457 -1.66 9.81 -5.22
CA ALA A 457 -0.67 10.09 -6.24
C ALA A 457 0.18 8.85 -6.57
N MET A 458 0.60 8.10 -5.55
CA MET A 458 1.39 6.89 -5.71
C MET A 458 0.62 5.81 -6.47
N ASN A 459 -0.63 5.54 -6.10
CA ASN A 459 -1.44 4.51 -6.75
C ASN A 459 -1.78 4.88 -8.18
N LEU A 460 -2.20 6.12 -8.43
CA LEU A 460 -2.48 6.59 -9.77
C LEU A 460 -1.23 6.58 -10.65
N GLY A 461 -0.12 7.12 -10.14
CA GLY A 461 1.12 7.27 -10.90
C GLY A 461 1.76 5.93 -11.27
N LYS A 462 1.85 4.99 -10.34
CA LYS A 462 2.41 3.66 -10.62
C LYS A 462 1.58 2.88 -11.64
N GLN A 463 0.24 2.98 -11.57
CA GLN A 463 -0.64 2.29 -12.52
C GLN A 463 -0.58 2.93 -13.90
N ALA A 464 -0.44 4.27 -13.98
CA ALA A 464 -0.25 4.95 -15.25
C ALA A 464 1.08 4.56 -15.93
N ILE A 465 2.18 4.48 -15.17
CA ILE A 465 3.48 4.02 -15.68
C ILE A 465 3.38 2.56 -16.14
N SER A 466 2.81 1.69 -15.31
CA SER A 466 2.65 0.26 -15.61
C SER A 466 1.78 0.04 -16.84
N PHE A 467 0.67 0.79 -16.99
CA PHE A 467 -0.19 0.75 -18.16
C PHE A 467 0.56 1.18 -19.42
N GLY A 468 1.26 2.34 -19.36
CA GLY A 468 2.02 2.86 -20.51
C GLY A 468 3.11 1.90 -20.98
N MET A 469 3.82 1.26 -20.03
CA MET A 469 4.83 0.25 -20.34
C MET A 469 4.22 -1.02 -20.93
N GLY A 470 3.11 -1.50 -20.38
CA GLY A 470 2.45 -2.73 -20.85
C GLY A 470 1.81 -2.62 -22.23
N PHE A 471 1.41 -1.41 -22.64
CA PHE A 471 0.64 -1.19 -23.86
C PHE A 471 1.40 -1.50 -25.16
N LYS A 472 2.72 -1.24 -25.20
CA LYS A 472 3.59 -1.45 -26.38
C LYS A 472 4.68 -2.50 -26.18
N LEU A 473 4.70 -3.14 -25.04
CA LEU A 473 5.79 -4.02 -24.61
C LEU A 473 6.02 -5.18 -25.59
N LEU A 474 4.96 -5.88 -25.99
CA LEU A 474 5.09 -7.05 -26.86
C LEU A 474 5.61 -6.64 -28.25
N ASP A 475 5.07 -5.59 -28.83
CA ASP A 475 5.51 -5.08 -30.13
C ASP A 475 7.01 -4.73 -30.07
N TRP A 476 7.44 -4.00 -29.02
CA TRP A 476 8.84 -3.63 -28.84
C TRP A 476 9.78 -4.83 -28.67
N ILE A 477 9.36 -5.85 -27.91
CA ILE A 477 10.13 -7.08 -27.75
C ILE A 477 10.25 -7.86 -29.06
N LEU A 478 9.18 -7.93 -29.86
CA LEU A 478 9.19 -8.60 -31.15
C LEU A 478 10.12 -7.90 -32.17
N GLU A 479 10.16 -6.58 -32.13
CA GLU A 479 11.04 -5.79 -33.02
C GLU A 479 12.50 -5.78 -32.60
N SER A 480 12.79 -5.61 -31.31
CA SER A 480 14.14 -5.36 -30.78
C SER A 480 14.77 -6.55 -30.07
N GLY A 481 14.00 -7.60 -29.78
CA GLY A 481 14.44 -8.79 -29.04
C GLY A 481 14.46 -8.64 -27.51
N TYR A 482 14.41 -9.78 -26.83
CA TYR A 482 14.32 -9.85 -25.36
C TYR A 482 15.54 -9.28 -24.65
N ALA A 483 16.75 -9.52 -25.18
CA ALA A 483 17.98 -9.02 -24.57
C ALA A 483 18.03 -7.50 -24.58
N ASN A 484 17.73 -6.86 -25.71
CA ASN A 484 17.82 -5.41 -25.84
C ASN A 484 16.76 -4.70 -24.99
N VAL A 485 15.54 -5.25 -24.92
CA VAL A 485 14.43 -4.63 -24.18
C VAL A 485 14.55 -4.93 -22.69
N ILE A 486 14.57 -6.21 -22.28
CA ILE A 486 14.52 -6.59 -20.86
C ILE A 486 15.91 -6.47 -20.20
N ALA A 487 16.93 -7.14 -20.74
CA ALA A 487 18.27 -7.12 -20.14
C ALA A 487 19.02 -5.79 -20.40
N GLY A 488 18.65 -5.05 -21.46
CA GLY A 488 19.20 -3.75 -21.79
C GLY A 488 18.39 -2.60 -21.23
N ALA A 489 17.37 -2.15 -21.98
CA ALA A 489 16.64 -0.92 -21.70
C ALA A 489 15.99 -0.91 -20.31
N PHE A 490 15.32 -2.00 -19.91
CA PHE A 490 14.64 -2.08 -18.61
C PHE A 490 15.64 -2.09 -17.45
N THR A 491 16.74 -2.81 -17.59
CA THR A 491 17.80 -2.83 -16.58
C THR A 491 18.41 -1.43 -16.42
N VAL A 492 18.68 -0.71 -17.50
CA VAL A 492 19.20 0.66 -17.45
C VAL A 492 18.22 1.60 -16.73
N VAL A 493 16.94 1.56 -17.08
CA VAL A 493 15.89 2.37 -16.43
C VAL A 493 15.83 2.06 -14.94
N LEU A 494 15.88 0.77 -14.55
CA LEU A 494 15.85 0.37 -13.14
C LEU A 494 17.10 0.85 -12.40
N VAL A 495 18.29 0.70 -12.97
CA VAL A 495 19.56 1.14 -12.37
C VAL A 495 19.56 2.67 -12.18
N LEU A 496 19.15 3.43 -13.19
CA LEU A 496 19.06 4.89 -13.08
C LEU A 496 18.09 5.31 -11.96
N ASN A 497 16.93 4.66 -11.87
CA ASN A 497 15.99 4.92 -10.79
C ASN A 497 16.55 4.53 -9.41
N ASN A 498 17.36 3.46 -9.34
CA ASN A 498 17.97 3.02 -8.09
C ASN A 498 19.03 3.99 -7.56
N PHE A 499 19.70 4.78 -8.42
CA PHE A 499 20.63 5.81 -7.97
C PHE A 499 19.94 6.90 -7.12
N ALA A 500 18.64 7.13 -7.31
CA ALA A 500 17.87 8.04 -6.47
C ALA A 500 17.83 7.58 -4.99
N LEU A 501 17.90 6.26 -4.71
CA LEU A 501 18.03 5.74 -3.35
C LEU A 501 19.27 6.33 -2.64
N LEU A 502 20.43 6.31 -3.31
CA LEU A 502 21.67 6.84 -2.74
C LEU A 502 21.56 8.37 -2.53
N LEU A 503 20.92 9.07 -3.47
CA LEU A 503 20.67 10.51 -3.34
C LEU A 503 19.82 10.81 -2.10
N PHE A 504 18.74 10.07 -1.87
CA PHE A 504 17.87 10.27 -0.69
C PHE A 504 18.56 9.86 0.61
N MET A 505 19.38 8.81 0.61
CA MET A 505 20.20 8.46 1.78
C MET A 505 21.19 9.58 2.15
N TRP A 506 21.75 10.29 1.17
CA TRP A 506 22.74 11.33 1.41
C TRP A 506 22.12 12.71 1.64
N LYS A 507 21.15 13.13 0.84
CA LYS A 507 20.57 14.48 0.82
C LYS A 507 19.09 14.55 1.21
N GLY A 508 18.48 13.43 1.63
CA GLY A 508 17.04 13.34 1.88
C GLY A 508 16.53 14.40 2.86
N LYS A 509 17.19 14.58 4.01
CA LYS A 509 16.84 15.62 4.99
C LYS A 509 16.88 17.03 4.38
N SER A 510 17.91 17.35 3.58
CA SER A 510 18.04 18.66 2.92
C SER A 510 16.94 18.88 1.89
N ILE A 511 16.57 17.83 1.14
CA ILE A 511 15.46 17.85 0.16
C ILE A 511 14.14 18.10 0.89
N ARG A 512 13.84 17.38 1.98
CA ARG A 512 12.61 17.59 2.77
C ARG A 512 12.55 18.99 3.36
N ARG A 513 13.67 19.51 3.91
CA ARG A 513 13.77 20.88 4.42
C ARG A 513 13.49 21.92 3.33
N PHE A 514 14.09 21.77 2.14
CA PHE A 514 13.84 22.65 1.02
C PHE A 514 12.34 22.65 0.60
N PHE A 515 11.76 21.45 0.45
CA PHE A 515 10.36 21.33 0.06
C PHE A 515 9.39 21.83 1.13
N SER A 516 9.71 21.71 2.43
CA SER A 516 8.89 22.25 3.52
C SER A 516 8.75 23.78 3.50
N GLN A 517 9.64 24.49 2.81
CA GLN A 517 9.64 25.94 2.67
C GLN A 517 8.94 26.41 1.38
N THR A 518 8.63 25.50 0.46
CA THR A 518 7.98 25.83 -0.81
C THR A 518 6.49 26.17 -0.66
N TRP A 519 5.89 26.79 -1.66
CA TRP A 519 4.45 27.05 -1.69
C TRP A 519 3.60 25.76 -1.65
N LEU A 520 4.13 24.66 -2.19
CA LEU A 520 3.52 23.33 -2.10
C LEU A 520 3.31 22.89 -0.65
N ALA A 521 4.35 23.01 0.18
CA ALA A 521 4.25 22.69 1.60
C ALA A 521 3.24 23.60 2.33
N ARG A 522 3.16 24.89 1.91
CA ARG A 522 2.15 25.81 2.47
C ARG A 522 0.72 25.41 2.12
N MET A 523 0.49 24.87 0.94
CA MET A 523 -0.83 24.30 0.58
C MET A 523 -1.17 23.07 1.45
N HIS A 524 -0.18 22.22 1.72
CA HIS A 524 -0.35 21.04 2.57
C HIS A 524 -0.50 21.43 4.05
N LYS A 525 0.31 22.35 4.56
CA LYS A 525 0.22 22.86 5.96
C LYS A 525 -1.13 23.51 6.28
N LYS A 526 -1.79 24.19 5.34
CA LYS A 526 -3.14 24.72 5.55
C LYS A 526 -4.17 23.62 5.83
N THR A 527 -3.96 22.41 5.33
CA THR A 527 -4.80 21.25 5.63
C THR A 527 -4.56 20.74 7.04
N ILE A 528 -3.32 20.72 7.52
CA ILE A 528 -2.96 20.33 8.88
C ILE A 528 -3.58 21.28 9.89
N ARG A 529 -3.45 22.60 9.69
CA ARG A 529 -4.03 23.61 10.59
C ARG A 529 -5.57 23.61 10.58
N ALA A 530 -6.21 23.29 9.47
CA ALA A 530 -7.68 23.16 9.43
C ALA A 530 -8.19 21.92 10.18
N VAL A 531 -7.36 20.89 10.35
CA VAL A 531 -7.66 19.70 11.17
C VAL A 531 -7.33 19.95 12.65
N GLU A 532 -6.38 20.85 12.94
CA GLU A 532 -5.98 21.24 14.31
C GLU A 532 -6.88 22.32 14.93
N THR A 533 -7.62 23.09 14.12
CA THR A 533 -8.44 24.22 14.60
C THR A 533 -9.95 24.04 14.43
N ALA A 534 -10.43 22.87 14.00
CA ALA A 534 -11.83 22.49 13.92
C ALA A 534 -12.14 21.37 14.93
#